data_e592c1040db8e8f78be8ca09d7a35b92
#
_entry.id   e592c1040db8e8f78be8ca09d7a35b92
#
_cell.length_a   1.000
_cell.length_b   1.000
_cell.length_c   1.000
_cell.angle_alpha   90.00
_cell.angle_beta   90.00
_cell.angle_gamma   90.00
#
_symmetry.space_group_name_H-M   'P 1'
#
loop_
_entity.id
_entity.type
_entity.pdbx_description
1 polymer ?
#
loop_
_entity_poly.entity_id
_entity_poly.type
_entity_poly.pdbx_seq_one_letter_code
_entity_poly.pdbx_strand_id
1 'polypeptide(L)'
;ADLAHAIENTSGPLGQGHAMALGAAIAERFLVARFGEWMAHKTYVYISDGGIQEEVAQGVGRMAGLLGLGNYIMYYDANNVQLSTTVEEVMNEDIAGKYRAWGWNVISIDGHNPDQIREALTAAGRETERPTLIIGRTVMGKGARGANGESFENKVSTHGQPLSAAGA
;
A
#
# COMPACT_ATOMS: atom_id res chain seq x y z
N ALA A 1 0.39 16.02 2.27
CA ALA A 1 0.65 15.71 3.67
C ALA A 1 -0.39 16.37 4.57
N ASP A 2 -0.74 15.71 5.66
CA ASP A 2 -1.64 16.22 6.70
C ASP A 2 -1.11 15.75 8.06
N LEU A 3 -0.19 16.53 8.62
CA LEU A 3 0.51 16.15 9.85
C LEU A 3 -0.41 16.04 11.08
N ALA A 4 -1.55 16.73 11.07
CA ALA A 4 -2.54 16.64 12.15
C ALA A 4 -3.19 15.24 12.22
N HIS A 5 -3.22 14.51 11.09
CA HIS A 5 -3.74 13.16 10.97
C HIS A 5 -2.63 12.10 10.72
N ALA A 6 -1.38 12.44 11.06
CA ALA A 6 -0.21 11.58 10.87
C ALA A 6 0.03 11.15 9.40
N ILE A 7 -0.36 11.98 8.44
CA ILE A 7 -0.05 11.80 7.02
C ILE A 7 1.14 12.67 6.68
N GLU A 8 2.34 12.13 6.79
CA GLU A 8 3.59 12.88 6.65
C GLU A 8 3.94 13.14 5.19
N ASN A 9 3.56 12.23 4.30
CA ASN A 9 3.88 12.35 2.90
C ASN A 9 2.77 11.78 1.99
N THR A 10 2.57 12.44 0.86
CA THR A 10 1.79 11.96 -0.28
C THR A 10 2.61 12.19 -1.55
N SER A 11 2.65 11.20 -2.44
CA SER A 11 3.48 11.24 -3.64
C SER A 11 2.62 11.11 -4.91
N GLY A 12 2.68 12.10 -5.79
CA GLY A 12 2.12 12.03 -7.14
C GLY A 12 2.94 11.08 -8.03
N PRO A 13 4.28 11.21 -8.08
CA PRO A 13 5.11 10.23 -8.77
C PRO A 13 5.06 8.88 -8.07
N LEU A 14 4.57 7.85 -8.79
CA LEU A 14 4.42 6.48 -8.27
C LEU A 14 5.77 5.90 -7.82
N GLY A 15 5.74 5.11 -6.75
CA GLY A 15 6.93 4.45 -6.19
C GLY A 15 7.79 5.33 -5.28
N GLN A 16 7.83 6.66 -5.44
CA GLN A 16 8.68 7.54 -4.63
C GLN A 16 8.27 7.55 -3.14
N GLY A 17 6.98 7.53 -2.84
CA GLY A 17 6.48 7.45 -1.47
C GLY A 17 6.99 6.23 -0.72
N HIS A 18 7.15 5.10 -1.43
CA HIS A 18 7.72 3.87 -0.84
C HIS A 18 9.18 4.03 -0.46
N ALA A 19 9.97 4.71 -1.31
CA ALA A 19 11.38 4.98 -1.03
C ALA A 19 11.52 5.94 0.17
N MET A 20 10.67 6.95 0.27
CA MET A 20 10.63 7.85 1.45
C MET A 20 10.28 7.08 2.72
N ALA A 21 9.26 6.23 2.68
CA ALA A 21 8.86 5.41 3.81
C ALA A 21 9.93 4.36 4.20
N LEU A 22 10.65 3.79 3.24
CA LEU A 22 11.81 2.94 3.52
C LEU A 22 12.87 3.73 4.30
N GLY A 23 13.17 4.96 3.86
CA GLY A 23 14.10 5.86 4.56
C GLY A 23 13.64 6.15 5.99
N ALA A 24 12.34 6.41 6.19
CA ALA A 24 11.76 6.63 7.52
C ALA A 24 11.89 5.39 8.43
N ALA A 25 11.59 4.19 7.91
CA ALA A 25 11.72 2.94 8.65
C ALA A 25 13.19 2.62 9.03
N ILE A 26 14.15 2.92 8.16
CA ILE A 26 15.58 2.79 8.47
C ILE A 26 16.00 3.83 9.53
N ALA A 27 15.53 5.07 9.40
CA ALA A 27 15.83 6.14 10.35
C ALA A 27 15.29 5.80 11.75
N GLU A 28 14.08 5.25 11.85
CA GLU A 28 13.53 4.79 13.12
C GLU A 28 14.44 3.76 13.78
N ARG A 29 14.88 2.72 13.06
CA ARG A 29 15.81 1.70 13.59
C ARG A 29 17.11 2.32 14.11
N PHE A 30 17.64 3.31 13.40
CA PHE A 30 18.81 4.06 13.85
C PHE A 30 18.53 4.85 15.13
N LEU A 31 17.39 5.53 15.20
CA LEU A 31 17.00 6.33 16.36
C LEU A 31 16.76 5.46 17.59
N VAL A 32 16.08 4.32 17.43
CA VAL A 32 15.88 3.34 18.51
C VAL A 32 17.22 2.82 19.03
N ALA A 33 18.13 2.42 18.14
CA ALA A 33 19.44 1.91 18.53
C ALA A 33 20.29 2.97 19.28
N ARG A 34 20.11 4.26 18.96
CA ARG A 34 20.88 5.35 19.55
C ARG A 34 20.25 5.94 20.81
N PHE A 35 18.93 6.04 20.86
CA PHE A 35 18.21 6.79 21.90
C PHE A 35 17.28 5.92 22.74
N GLY A 36 17.02 4.67 22.33
CA GLY A 36 16.21 3.71 23.07
C GLY A 36 14.80 3.53 22.52
N GLU A 37 14.12 2.53 23.10
CA GLU A 37 12.81 2.04 22.64
C GLU A 37 11.67 3.07 22.64
N TRP A 38 11.80 4.17 23.37
CA TRP A 38 10.81 5.24 23.36
C TRP A 38 10.68 5.94 22.00
N MET A 39 11.67 5.73 21.11
CA MET A 39 11.64 6.23 19.73
C MET A 39 10.92 5.25 18.77
N ALA A 40 10.61 4.04 19.22
CA ALA A 40 10.06 3.00 18.35
C ALA A 40 8.66 3.37 17.83
N HIS A 41 8.50 3.25 16.52
CA HIS A 41 7.21 3.43 15.86
C HIS A 41 7.14 2.63 14.56
N LYS A 42 5.93 2.44 14.04
CA LYS A 42 5.70 1.78 12.75
C LYS A 42 5.55 2.82 11.64
N THR A 43 6.05 2.50 10.47
CA THR A 43 5.85 3.25 9.22
C THR A 43 4.79 2.55 8.38
N TYR A 44 3.69 3.24 8.09
CA TYR A 44 2.59 2.73 7.27
C TYR A 44 2.62 3.38 5.89
N VAL A 45 2.39 2.58 4.86
CA VAL A 45 2.45 3.00 3.46
C VAL A 45 1.29 2.42 2.67
N TYR A 46 0.68 3.22 1.81
CA TYR A 46 -0.25 2.76 0.80
C TYR A 46 0.42 2.66 -0.56
N ILE A 47 0.09 1.60 -1.31
CA ILE A 47 0.52 1.41 -2.69
C ILE A 47 -0.65 0.97 -3.57
N SER A 48 -0.70 1.50 -4.79
CA SER A 48 -1.68 1.15 -5.82
C SER A 48 -1.13 0.11 -6.79
N ASP A 49 -1.99 -0.39 -7.69
CA ASP A 49 -1.62 -1.30 -8.76
C ASP A 49 -0.48 -0.73 -9.64
N GLY A 50 -0.58 0.53 -10.08
CA GLY A 50 0.50 1.16 -10.83
C GLY A 50 1.76 1.36 -9.99
N GLY A 51 1.60 1.71 -8.70
CA GLY A 51 2.73 1.93 -7.81
C GLY A 51 3.57 0.69 -7.54
N ILE A 52 2.93 -0.49 -7.41
CA ILE A 52 3.65 -1.73 -7.11
C ILE A 52 4.47 -2.25 -8.31
N GLN A 53 4.16 -1.77 -9.51
CA GLN A 53 4.88 -2.12 -10.75
C GLN A 53 6.14 -1.27 -10.96
N GLU A 54 6.25 -0.13 -10.29
CA GLU A 54 7.40 0.77 -10.46
C GLU A 54 8.72 0.11 -10.03
N GLU A 55 9.79 0.27 -10.83
CA GLU A 55 11.09 -0.31 -10.52
C GLU A 55 11.65 0.16 -9.18
N VAL A 56 11.41 1.41 -8.79
CA VAL A 56 11.80 1.92 -7.49
C VAL A 56 11.08 1.18 -6.36
N ALA A 57 9.80 0.84 -6.53
CA ALA A 57 9.04 0.04 -5.56
C ALA A 57 9.60 -1.39 -5.42
N GLN A 58 10.06 -2.00 -6.53
CA GLN A 58 10.75 -3.30 -6.53
C GLN A 58 12.06 -3.23 -5.72
N GLY A 59 12.85 -2.19 -5.92
CA GLY A 59 14.09 -1.94 -5.17
C GLY A 59 13.83 -1.78 -3.69
N VAL A 60 12.81 -1.01 -3.32
CA VAL A 60 12.35 -0.82 -1.93
C VAL A 60 11.94 -2.15 -1.30
N GLY A 61 11.12 -2.94 -2.00
CA GLY A 61 10.65 -4.24 -1.52
C GLY A 61 11.78 -5.19 -1.17
N ARG A 62 12.77 -5.31 -2.07
CA ARG A 62 13.96 -6.14 -1.85
C ARG A 62 14.79 -5.65 -0.66
N MET A 63 15.01 -4.33 -0.56
CA MET A 63 15.82 -3.75 0.51
C MET A 63 15.14 -3.88 1.88
N ALA A 64 13.84 -3.62 1.97
CA ALA A 64 13.09 -3.75 3.20
C ALA A 64 13.12 -5.20 3.73
N GLY A 65 12.93 -6.18 2.83
CA GLY A 65 13.04 -7.59 3.18
C GLY A 65 14.45 -8.00 3.64
N LEU A 66 15.49 -7.58 2.91
CA LEU A 66 16.89 -7.84 3.28
C LEU A 66 17.24 -7.28 4.66
N LEU A 67 16.76 -6.09 4.98
CA LEU A 67 17.03 -5.42 6.26
C LEU A 67 16.12 -5.89 7.40
N GLY A 68 15.14 -6.75 7.13
CA GLY A 68 14.21 -7.25 8.14
C GLY A 68 13.45 -6.12 8.85
N LEU A 69 12.90 -5.15 8.10
CA LEU A 69 12.27 -3.97 8.68
C LEU A 69 10.87 -4.28 9.22
N GLY A 70 10.78 -4.91 10.38
CA GLY A 70 9.51 -5.22 11.05
C GLY A 70 8.69 -3.99 11.46
N ASN A 71 9.25 -2.80 11.34
CA ASN A 71 8.56 -1.52 11.53
C ASN A 71 7.95 -0.96 10.23
N TYR A 72 8.09 -1.64 9.07
CA TYR A 72 7.58 -1.20 7.77
C TYR A 72 6.35 -2.04 7.37
N ILE A 73 5.19 -1.38 7.29
CA ILE A 73 3.91 -2.01 6.96
C ILE A 73 3.35 -1.34 5.71
N MET A 74 3.18 -2.12 4.65
CA MET A 74 2.66 -1.66 3.37
C MET A 74 1.28 -2.27 3.09
N TYR A 75 0.30 -1.43 2.77
CA TYR A 75 -1.01 -1.85 2.31
C TYR A 75 -1.10 -1.67 0.79
N TYR A 76 -1.29 -2.75 0.07
CA TYR A 76 -1.50 -2.75 -1.37
C TYR A 76 -3.00 -2.81 -1.67
N ASP A 77 -3.52 -1.74 -2.26
CA ASP A 77 -4.88 -1.68 -2.80
C ASP A 77 -4.92 -2.36 -4.17
N ALA A 78 -5.25 -3.65 -4.15
CA ALA A 78 -5.26 -4.52 -5.32
C ALA A 78 -6.65 -4.50 -5.97
N ASN A 79 -6.92 -3.52 -6.82
CA ASN A 79 -8.22 -3.32 -7.45
C ASN A 79 -8.25 -3.63 -8.96
N ASN A 80 -7.12 -4.02 -9.54
CA ASN A 80 -6.96 -4.39 -10.94
C ASN A 80 -7.16 -3.25 -11.96
N VAL A 81 -7.21 -1.99 -11.52
CA VAL A 81 -7.40 -0.83 -12.41
C VAL A 81 -6.26 0.17 -12.26
N GLN A 82 -5.75 0.62 -13.37
CA GLN A 82 -4.74 1.67 -13.43
C GLN A 82 -5.09 2.71 -14.52
N LEU A 83 -4.25 3.72 -14.73
CA LEU A 83 -4.60 4.93 -15.50
C LEU A 83 -5.16 4.65 -16.90
N SER A 84 -4.60 3.69 -17.62
CA SER A 84 -4.93 3.46 -19.05
C SER A 84 -5.32 2.02 -19.38
N THR A 85 -5.28 1.10 -18.40
CA THR A 85 -5.52 -0.32 -18.63
C THR A 85 -5.84 -1.06 -17.34
N THR A 86 -6.13 -2.35 -17.42
CA THR A 86 -6.17 -3.25 -16.27
C THR A 86 -4.78 -3.83 -15.99
N VAL A 87 -4.58 -4.33 -14.76
CA VAL A 87 -3.31 -4.95 -14.38
C VAL A 87 -3.02 -6.19 -15.22
N GLU A 88 -4.03 -7.01 -15.49
CA GLU A 88 -3.91 -8.26 -16.24
C GLU A 88 -3.40 -8.08 -17.68
N GLU A 89 -3.58 -6.90 -18.26
CA GLU A 89 -3.10 -6.58 -19.61
C GLU A 89 -1.60 -6.27 -19.67
N VAL A 90 -0.99 -5.93 -18.55
CA VAL A 90 0.43 -5.45 -18.50
C VAL A 90 1.30 -6.19 -17.51
N MET A 91 0.73 -6.95 -16.58
CA MET A 91 1.45 -7.65 -15.52
C MET A 91 0.84 -9.03 -15.24
N ASN A 92 1.69 -10.04 -15.15
CA ASN A 92 1.30 -11.42 -14.79
C ASN A 92 2.06 -11.95 -13.57
N GLU A 93 2.60 -11.06 -12.74
CA GLU A 93 3.40 -11.43 -11.59
C GLU A 93 2.56 -11.92 -10.41
N ASP A 94 3.03 -12.95 -9.72
CA ASP A 94 2.55 -13.31 -8.37
C ASP A 94 3.18 -12.36 -7.35
N ILE A 95 2.51 -11.25 -7.07
CA ILE A 95 2.97 -10.23 -6.11
C ILE A 95 3.17 -10.85 -4.73
N ALA A 96 2.25 -11.70 -4.28
CA ALA A 96 2.35 -12.34 -2.97
C ALA A 96 3.59 -13.25 -2.88
N GLY A 97 3.80 -14.07 -3.88
CA GLY A 97 4.97 -14.96 -3.99
C GLY A 97 6.28 -14.18 -4.08
N LYS A 98 6.30 -13.12 -4.89
CA LYS A 98 7.45 -12.23 -5.04
C LYS A 98 7.89 -11.60 -3.72
N TYR A 99 6.96 -11.00 -2.98
CA TYR A 99 7.26 -10.37 -1.69
C TYR A 99 7.67 -11.40 -0.63
N ARG A 100 7.03 -12.59 -0.60
CA ARG A 100 7.50 -13.69 0.27
C ARG A 100 8.93 -14.10 -0.03
N ALA A 101 9.29 -14.19 -1.32
CA ALA A 101 10.67 -14.51 -1.73
C ALA A 101 11.68 -13.44 -1.31
N TRP A 102 11.25 -12.19 -1.14
CA TRP A 102 12.07 -11.11 -0.58
C TRP A 102 12.10 -11.08 0.95
N GLY A 103 11.47 -12.03 1.64
CA GLY A 103 11.49 -12.12 3.09
C GLY A 103 10.38 -11.34 3.81
N TRP A 104 9.32 -10.94 3.10
CA TRP A 104 8.19 -10.25 3.70
C TRP A 104 7.18 -11.22 4.34
N ASN A 105 6.55 -10.78 5.42
CA ASN A 105 5.27 -11.31 5.87
C ASN A 105 4.16 -10.81 4.94
N VAL A 106 3.35 -11.73 4.36
CA VAL A 106 2.32 -11.35 3.38
C VAL A 106 0.96 -11.85 3.83
N ILE A 107 0.02 -10.92 4.00
CA ILE A 107 -1.36 -11.15 4.43
C ILE A 107 -2.30 -10.72 3.30
N SER A 108 -3.15 -11.61 2.82
CA SER A 108 -4.16 -11.29 1.80
C SER A 108 -5.54 -11.24 2.43
N ILE A 109 -6.31 -10.19 2.14
CA ILE A 109 -7.62 -9.93 2.72
C ILE A 109 -8.64 -9.45 1.69
N ASP A 110 -9.91 -9.53 2.03
CA ASP A 110 -10.96 -8.70 1.41
C ASP A 110 -10.80 -7.26 1.92
N GLY A 111 -10.36 -6.36 1.06
CA GLY A 111 -10.13 -4.94 1.39
C GLY A 111 -11.41 -4.14 1.64
N HIS A 112 -12.59 -4.76 1.48
CA HIS A 112 -13.89 -4.19 1.86
C HIS A 112 -14.42 -4.74 3.19
N ASN A 113 -13.72 -5.68 3.81
CA ASN A 113 -14.13 -6.25 5.10
C ASN A 113 -13.38 -5.55 6.25
N PRO A 114 -14.05 -4.70 7.07
CA PRO A 114 -13.40 -3.95 8.14
C PRO A 114 -12.76 -4.83 9.21
N ASP A 115 -13.31 -6.02 9.46
CA ASP A 115 -12.77 -6.92 10.48
C ASP A 115 -11.47 -7.56 9.99
N GLN A 116 -11.41 -8.02 8.73
CA GLN A 116 -10.17 -8.52 8.13
C GLN A 116 -9.09 -7.44 8.06
N ILE A 117 -9.45 -6.18 7.74
CA ILE A 117 -8.50 -5.06 7.74
C ILE A 117 -7.93 -4.87 9.16
N ARG A 118 -8.79 -4.85 10.18
CA ARG A 118 -8.37 -4.67 11.58
C ARG A 118 -7.47 -5.81 12.06
N GLU A 119 -7.83 -7.05 11.73
CA GLU A 119 -7.04 -8.22 12.05
C GLU A 119 -5.66 -8.20 11.38
N ALA A 120 -5.60 -7.87 10.08
CA ALA A 120 -4.36 -7.77 9.33
C ALA A 120 -3.44 -6.68 9.87
N LEU A 121 -3.97 -5.49 10.18
CA LEU A 121 -3.21 -4.39 10.78
C LEU A 121 -2.69 -4.76 12.18
N THR A 122 -3.51 -5.46 12.97
CA THR A 122 -3.12 -5.94 14.29
C THR A 122 -1.98 -6.97 14.18
N ALA A 123 -2.09 -7.91 13.26
CA ALA A 123 -1.05 -8.91 13.01
C ALA A 123 0.25 -8.27 12.51
N ALA A 124 0.14 -7.32 11.57
CA ALA A 124 1.29 -6.56 11.06
C ALA A 124 1.98 -5.74 12.18
N GLY A 125 1.20 -5.14 13.09
CA GLY A 125 1.74 -4.40 14.23
C GLY A 125 2.56 -5.26 15.20
N ARG A 126 2.27 -6.56 15.28
CA ARG A 126 2.99 -7.53 16.13
C ARG A 126 4.21 -8.16 15.46
N GLU A 127 4.30 -8.10 14.14
CA GLU A 127 5.48 -8.58 13.41
C GLU A 127 6.67 -7.66 13.68
N THR A 128 7.78 -8.21 14.12
CA THR A 128 8.99 -7.45 14.49
C THR A 128 10.21 -7.77 13.64
N GLU A 129 10.20 -8.92 12.97
CA GLU A 129 11.36 -9.45 12.25
C GLU A 129 11.35 -9.14 10.77
N ARG A 130 10.17 -8.95 10.19
CA ARG A 130 9.97 -8.82 8.75
C ARG A 130 9.04 -7.67 8.41
N PRO A 131 9.26 -6.94 7.32
CA PRO A 131 8.26 -6.02 6.80
C PRO A 131 6.98 -6.79 6.44
N THR A 132 5.83 -6.12 6.55
CA THR A 132 4.54 -6.74 6.24
C THR A 132 3.90 -6.08 5.03
N LEU A 133 3.50 -6.91 4.05
CA LEU A 133 2.62 -6.54 2.94
C LEU A 133 1.21 -7.06 3.23
N ILE A 134 0.24 -6.15 3.34
CA ILE A 134 -1.18 -6.48 3.36
C ILE A 134 -1.73 -6.25 1.95
N ILE A 135 -2.21 -7.31 1.30
CA ILE A 135 -2.85 -7.24 -0.01
C ILE A 135 -4.37 -7.18 0.20
N GLY A 136 -4.95 -6.00 0.11
CA GLY A 136 -6.39 -5.77 0.18
C GLY A 136 -7.01 -5.83 -1.21
N ARG A 137 -7.79 -6.86 -1.49
CA ARG A 137 -8.55 -6.94 -2.74
C ARG A 137 -9.76 -6.03 -2.64
N THR A 138 -9.87 -5.08 -3.55
CA THR A 138 -10.94 -4.07 -3.56
C THR A 138 -11.59 -3.95 -4.94
N VAL A 139 -12.70 -3.22 -4.96
CA VAL A 139 -13.40 -2.82 -6.17
C VAL A 139 -13.20 -1.31 -6.33
N MET A 140 -12.48 -0.89 -7.36
CA MET A 140 -12.27 0.52 -7.64
C MET A 140 -13.62 1.22 -7.86
N GLY A 141 -13.83 2.35 -7.16
CA GLY A 141 -15.08 3.11 -7.26
C GLY A 141 -16.33 2.40 -6.71
N LYS A 142 -16.17 1.48 -5.76
CA LYS A 142 -17.28 0.69 -5.18
C LYS A 142 -18.43 1.58 -4.71
N GLY A 143 -19.63 1.30 -5.25
CA GLY A 143 -20.85 2.03 -4.92
C GLY A 143 -21.00 3.39 -5.63
N ALA A 144 -19.94 3.91 -6.24
CA ALA A 144 -20.00 5.18 -6.94
C ALA A 144 -20.82 5.08 -8.24
N ARG A 145 -21.62 6.13 -8.50
CA ARG A 145 -22.45 6.23 -9.70
C ARG A 145 -22.27 7.58 -10.37
N GLY A 146 -22.39 7.59 -11.69
CA GLY A 146 -22.44 8.83 -12.48
C GLY A 146 -23.82 9.52 -12.41
N ALA A 147 -23.90 10.70 -12.99
CA ALA A 147 -25.14 11.51 -13.01
C ALA A 147 -26.35 10.80 -13.62
N ASN A 148 -26.12 9.85 -14.52
CA ASN A 148 -27.18 9.05 -15.18
C ASN A 148 -27.41 7.70 -14.47
N GLY A 149 -26.83 7.49 -13.27
CA GLY A 149 -26.97 6.26 -12.51
C GLY A 149 -26.06 5.12 -12.97
N GLU A 150 -25.20 5.32 -13.96
CA GLU A 150 -24.22 4.33 -14.40
C GLU A 150 -23.17 4.02 -13.30
N SER A 151 -22.77 2.76 -13.17
CA SER A 151 -21.73 2.38 -12.21
C SER A 151 -20.35 2.89 -12.63
N PHE A 152 -19.56 3.36 -11.67
CA PHE A 152 -18.13 3.68 -11.83
C PHE A 152 -17.20 2.50 -11.52
N GLU A 153 -17.75 1.42 -11.01
CA GLU A 153 -16.96 0.29 -10.54
C GLU A 153 -16.09 -0.33 -11.65
N ASN A 154 -14.84 -0.58 -11.34
CA ASN A 154 -13.87 -1.29 -12.17
C ASN A 154 -13.72 -0.78 -13.62
N LYS A 155 -13.94 0.51 -13.85
CA LYS A 155 -13.79 1.09 -15.17
C LYS A 155 -12.51 1.92 -15.28
N VAL A 156 -11.63 1.56 -16.21
CA VAL A 156 -10.44 2.34 -16.55
C VAL A 156 -10.82 3.81 -16.86
N SER A 157 -11.94 4.05 -17.56
CA SER A 157 -12.40 5.39 -17.92
C SER A 157 -12.81 6.26 -16.73
N THR A 158 -13.07 5.69 -15.57
CA THR A 158 -13.42 6.42 -14.34
C THR A 158 -12.27 6.55 -13.37
N HIS A 159 -11.14 5.89 -13.64
CA HIS A 159 -9.95 5.97 -12.80
C HIS A 159 -9.41 7.41 -12.76
N GLY A 160 -9.28 7.95 -11.55
CA GLY A 160 -8.82 9.32 -11.33
C GLY A 160 -9.84 10.42 -11.71
N GLN A 161 -11.05 10.06 -12.13
CA GLN A 161 -12.11 11.03 -12.40
C GLN A 161 -12.83 11.44 -11.10
N PRO A 162 -13.06 12.75 -10.90
CA PRO A 162 -13.84 13.20 -9.75
C PRO A 162 -15.30 12.78 -9.92
N LEU A 163 -15.95 12.41 -8.83
CA LEU A 163 -17.40 12.27 -8.81
C LEU A 163 -18.04 13.65 -9.02
N SER A 164 -19.06 13.73 -9.87
CA SER A 164 -19.88 14.93 -9.97
C SER A 164 -20.72 15.10 -8.70
N ALA A 165 -21.20 16.33 -8.43
CA ALA A 165 -22.10 16.58 -7.30
C ALA A 165 -23.38 15.73 -7.34
N ALA A 166 -23.76 15.21 -8.51
CA ALA A 166 -24.91 14.31 -8.69
C ALA A 166 -24.56 12.83 -8.49
N GLY A 167 -23.26 12.48 -8.40
CA GLY A 167 -22.76 11.12 -8.21
C GLY A 167 -22.13 10.86 -6.84
N ALA A 168 -22.19 11.87 -5.95
CA ALA A 168 -21.64 11.82 -4.60
C ALA A 168 -22.69 11.43 -3.57
#